data_d77c184c0325832bf72c20c3a192bd3f
#
_entry.id   d77c184c0325832bf72c20c3a192bd3f
#
_cell.length_a   1.000
_cell.length_b   1.000
_cell.length_c   1.000
_cell.angle_alpha   90.00
_cell.angle_beta   90.00
_cell.angle_gamma   90.00
#
_symmetry.space_group_name_H-M   'P 1'
#
loop_
_entity.id
_entity.type
_entity.pdbx_description
1 polymer ?
#
loop_
_entity_poly.entity_id
_entity_poly.type
_entity_poly.pdbx_seq_one_letter_code
_entity_poly.pdbx_strand_id
1 'polypeptide(L)'
;MTAAPQPEDHHAAVIYNPIKVDLARLEADVAEAEAAAGWGTTQWYPTSVEDAGQSVTKTALDQGAAVVLAAGGDGTVRGVAEALRDSGVPIALIPSGTGNLLARNLELPLTDQVASIGAAFTGVDRHIDVGIAEIERADGTSEEHAFLVMAGLGLDAKMIALTNPKLKKAVGWLAYIDAGVRALPDLKPVKLRFSIDGAPERTTSVHTIIVGNCGALPGGILLMPDAKPDDGVLDIAALKPSGPFGWVKVWNKVAWENGVLRKSTLGRSIIDLTSDVKDVLYATGTDLRMTVEQPQEFQLDGDEFGEAKSVHAWVDPGALTVKVPA
;
A
#
# COMPACT_ATOMS: atom_id res chain seq x y z
N MET A 1 -31.38 1.45 28.46
CA MET A 1 -30.06 2.09 28.45
C MET A 1 -29.07 0.98 28.76
N THR A 2 -28.41 0.42 27.76
CA THR A 2 -27.28 -0.49 27.95
C THR A 2 -26.13 0.33 28.49
N ALA A 3 -25.52 -0.11 29.60
CA ALA A 3 -24.31 0.50 30.14
C ALA A 3 -23.23 0.50 29.07
N ALA A 4 -22.44 1.57 28.96
CA ALA A 4 -21.25 1.56 28.12
C ALA A 4 -20.35 0.39 28.57
N PRO A 5 -19.78 -0.41 27.65
CA PRO A 5 -18.93 -1.53 28.02
C PRO A 5 -17.76 -1.00 28.88
N GLN A 6 -17.43 -1.76 29.93
CA GLN A 6 -16.27 -1.44 30.76
C GLN A 6 -14.98 -1.81 29.97
N PRO A 7 -13.84 -1.14 30.21
CA PRO A 7 -12.59 -1.45 29.51
C PRO A 7 -12.18 -2.93 29.60
N GLU A 8 -12.47 -3.60 30.71
CA GLU A 8 -12.22 -5.02 30.95
C GLU A 8 -13.02 -5.97 30.01
N ASP A 9 -14.09 -5.47 29.39
CA ASP A 9 -14.88 -6.22 28.40
C ASP A 9 -14.26 -6.16 26.98
N HIS A 10 -13.28 -5.30 26.75
CA HIS A 10 -12.61 -5.15 25.45
C HIS A 10 -11.33 -5.99 25.41
N HIS A 11 -11.14 -6.75 24.34
CA HIS A 11 -9.87 -7.42 24.07
C HIS A 11 -9.34 -7.05 22.69
N ALA A 12 -8.03 -7.12 22.55
CA ALA A 12 -7.36 -6.95 21.28
C ALA A 12 -7.15 -8.31 20.60
N ALA A 13 -6.92 -8.28 19.29
CA ALA A 13 -6.44 -9.42 18.53
C ALA A 13 -5.13 -9.06 17.83
N VAL A 14 -4.12 -9.94 17.92
CA VAL A 14 -2.86 -9.81 17.19
C VAL A 14 -2.85 -10.80 16.02
N ILE A 15 -2.83 -10.29 14.81
CA ILE A 15 -2.61 -11.07 13.59
C ILE A 15 -1.14 -10.94 13.25
N TYR A 16 -0.39 -12.02 13.29
CA TYR A 16 1.07 -11.94 13.18
C TYR A 16 1.66 -12.91 12.16
N ASN A 17 2.74 -12.47 11.49
CA ASN A 17 3.52 -13.35 10.63
C ASN A 17 4.63 -14.03 11.43
N PRO A 18 4.56 -15.36 11.67
CA PRO A 18 5.47 -16.06 12.57
C PRO A 18 6.93 -16.07 12.13
N ILE A 19 7.21 -15.75 10.85
CA ILE A 19 8.58 -15.70 10.32
C ILE A 19 9.21 -14.31 10.51
N LYS A 20 8.38 -13.27 10.68
CA LYS A 20 8.84 -11.87 10.71
C LYS A 20 8.86 -11.23 12.08
N VAL A 21 8.21 -11.86 13.10
CA VAL A 21 8.12 -11.32 14.45
C VAL A 21 8.88 -12.18 15.46
N ASP A 22 9.45 -11.52 16.46
CA ASP A 22 9.86 -12.18 17.71
C ASP A 22 8.61 -12.28 18.60
N LEU A 23 7.96 -13.45 18.56
CA LEU A 23 6.66 -13.65 19.21
C LEU A 23 6.75 -13.44 20.72
N ALA A 24 7.79 -13.98 21.40
CA ALA A 24 7.91 -13.88 22.84
C ALA A 24 8.07 -12.43 23.32
N ARG A 25 8.82 -11.63 22.56
CA ARG A 25 8.96 -10.20 22.84
C ARG A 25 7.65 -9.46 22.55
N LEU A 26 6.99 -9.75 21.43
CA LEU A 26 5.72 -9.11 21.05
C LEU A 26 4.64 -9.40 22.10
N GLU A 27 4.53 -10.65 22.59
CA GLU A 27 3.60 -11.05 23.65
C GLU A 27 3.85 -10.28 24.96
N ALA A 28 5.12 -10.12 25.35
CA ALA A 28 5.47 -9.37 26.55
C ALA A 28 5.11 -7.88 26.45
N ASP A 29 5.47 -7.25 25.32
CA ASP A 29 5.21 -5.82 25.08
C ASP A 29 3.69 -5.55 24.99
N VAL A 30 2.89 -6.45 24.38
CA VAL A 30 1.43 -6.34 24.32
C VAL A 30 0.80 -6.53 25.68
N ALA A 31 1.23 -7.54 26.46
CA ALA A 31 0.70 -7.78 27.80
C ALA A 31 0.94 -6.61 28.76
N GLU A 32 2.08 -5.93 28.64
CA GLU A 32 2.36 -4.72 29.41
C GLU A 32 1.42 -3.58 29.01
N ALA A 33 1.20 -3.37 27.71
CA ALA A 33 0.36 -2.28 27.19
C ALA A 33 -1.14 -2.51 27.48
N GLU A 34 -1.65 -3.76 27.32
CA GLU A 34 -3.04 -4.09 27.65
C GLU A 34 -3.34 -3.92 29.14
N ALA A 35 -2.41 -4.38 30.01
CA ALA A 35 -2.56 -4.22 31.46
C ALA A 35 -2.54 -2.73 31.87
N ALA A 36 -1.66 -1.93 31.29
CA ALA A 36 -1.59 -0.48 31.54
C ALA A 36 -2.86 0.25 31.09
N ALA A 37 -3.52 -0.22 30.04
CA ALA A 37 -4.76 0.35 29.51
C ALA A 37 -6.02 -0.22 30.15
N GLY A 38 -5.91 -1.28 31.01
CA GLY A 38 -7.05 -1.93 31.65
C GLY A 38 -7.89 -2.76 30.68
N TRP A 39 -7.30 -3.32 29.62
CA TRP A 39 -7.98 -4.18 28.65
C TRP A 39 -7.96 -5.64 29.08
N GLY A 40 -8.87 -6.44 28.53
CA GLY A 40 -8.87 -7.89 28.66
C GLY A 40 -7.76 -8.54 27.83
N THR A 41 -7.55 -9.85 28.06
CA THR A 41 -6.44 -10.60 27.46
C THR A 41 -6.53 -10.63 25.92
N THR A 42 -5.45 -10.22 25.27
CA THR A 42 -5.27 -10.23 23.82
C THR A 42 -5.29 -11.66 23.26
N GLN A 43 -5.93 -11.84 22.11
CA GLN A 43 -5.98 -13.10 21.37
C GLN A 43 -4.97 -13.09 20.22
N TRP A 44 -4.42 -14.27 19.86
CA TRP A 44 -3.27 -14.39 18.95
C TRP A 44 -3.58 -15.29 17.76
N TYR A 45 -3.34 -14.80 16.53
CA TYR A 45 -3.65 -15.49 15.30
C TYR A 45 -2.47 -15.44 14.32
N PRO A 46 -1.78 -16.58 14.08
CA PRO A 46 -0.72 -16.62 13.10
C PRO A 46 -1.27 -16.59 11.68
N THR A 47 -0.57 -15.88 10.80
CA THR A 47 -0.80 -15.96 9.34
C THR A 47 -0.08 -17.18 8.76
N SER A 48 -0.50 -17.59 7.55
CA SER A 48 0.18 -18.62 6.76
C SER A 48 0.52 -18.10 5.34
N VAL A 49 1.05 -18.97 4.50
CA VAL A 49 1.30 -18.64 3.09
C VAL A 49 -0.03 -18.52 2.34
N GLU A 50 -1.01 -19.35 2.71
CA GLU A 50 -2.33 -19.42 2.06
C GLU A 50 -3.30 -18.36 2.60
N ASP A 51 -3.06 -17.86 3.81
CA ASP A 51 -3.86 -16.83 4.48
C ASP A 51 -2.95 -15.73 5.03
N ALA A 52 -2.86 -14.64 4.29
CA ALA A 52 -2.07 -13.48 4.68
C ALA A 52 -2.65 -12.72 5.88
N GLY A 53 -3.85 -13.13 6.36
CA GLY A 53 -4.53 -12.55 7.52
C GLY A 53 -6.04 -12.41 7.36
N GLN A 54 -6.61 -12.63 6.17
CA GLN A 54 -8.02 -12.37 5.92
C GLN A 54 -8.95 -13.24 6.77
N SER A 55 -8.78 -14.57 6.76
CA SER A 55 -9.69 -15.47 7.48
C SER A 55 -9.48 -15.44 8.99
N VAL A 56 -8.24 -15.32 9.45
CA VAL A 56 -7.97 -15.21 10.89
C VAL A 56 -8.46 -13.86 11.46
N THR A 57 -8.43 -12.79 10.68
CA THR A 57 -9.03 -11.50 11.09
C THR A 57 -10.54 -11.59 11.20
N LYS A 58 -11.22 -12.24 10.24
CA LYS A 58 -12.67 -12.50 10.36
C LYS A 58 -13.00 -13.29 11.62
N THR A 59 -12.17 -14.29 11.95
CA THR A 59 -12.33 -15.05 13.20
C THR A 59 -12.17 -14.15 14.44
N ALA A 60 -11.20 -13.24 14.44
CA ALA A 60 -11.00 -12.28 15.53
C ALA A 60 -12.20 -11.32 15.67
N LEU A 61 -12.77 -10.85 14.56
CA LEU A 61 -13.98 -10.03 14.54
C LEU A 61 -15.19 -10.79 15.11
N ASP A 62 -15.40 -12.05 14.70
CA ASP A 62 -16.49 -12.91 15.17
C ASP A 62 -16.37 -13.18 16.69
N GLN A 63 -15.16 -13.12 17.23
CA GLN A 63 -14.88 -13.25 18.67
C GLN A 63 -14.93 -11.92 19.43
N GLY A 64 -15.25 -10.81 18.76
CA GLY A 64 -15.51 -9.53 19.36
C GLY A 64 -14.25 -8.69 19.65
N ALA A 65 -13.16 -8.88 18.88
CA ALA A 65 -11.99 -8.03 18.98
C ALA A 65 -12.35 -6.55 18.80
N ALA A 66 -11.94 -5.70 19.74
CA ALA A 66 -12.21 -4.27 19.72
C ALA A 66 -11.11 -3.46 18.99
N VAL A 67 -9.96 -4.05 18.78
CA VAL A 67 -8.85 -3.56 17.96
C VAL A 67 -8.06 -4.74 17.41
N VAL A 68 -7.54 -4.62 16.18
CA VAL A 68 -6.67 -5.64 15.58
C VAL A 68 -5.28 -5.05 15.36
N LEU A 69 -4.26 -5.70 15.94
CA LEU A 69 -2.85 -5.37 15.71
C LEU A 69 -2.32 -6.25 14.56
N ALA A 70 -1.88 -5.62 13.49
CA ALA A 70 -1.27 -6.31 12.34
C ALA A 70 0.25 -6.32 12.48
N ALA A 71 0.83 -7.43 12.94
CA ALA A 71 2.26 -7.60 13.17
C ALA A 71 2.90 -8.39 12.00
N GLY A 72 3.33 -7.68 10.96
CA GLY A 72 3.85 -8.30 9.75
C GLY A 72 4.44 -7.31 8.75
N GLY A 73 4.54 -7.73 7.51
CA GLY A 73 4.87 -6.88 6.36
C GLY A 73 3.62 -6.40 5.63
N ASP A 74 3.82 -5.74 4.48
CA ASP A 74 2.76 -5.10 3.71
C ASP A 74 1.63 -6.08 3.32
N GLY A 75 1.95 -7.33 2.93
CA GLY A 75 0.94 -8.36 2.62
C GLY A 75 0.09 -8.76 3.84
N THR A 76 0.67 -8.86 5.04
CA THR A 76 -0.10 -9.11 6.27
C THR A 76 -1.02 -7.93 6.59
N VAL A 77 -0.48 -6.70 6.51
CA VAL A 77 -1.26 -5.48 6.75
C VAL A 77 -2.42 -5.37 5.77
N ARG A 78 -2.19 -5.64 4.48
CA ARG A 78 -3.23 -5.65 3.44
C ARG A 78 -4.30 -6.70 3.71
N GLY A 79 -3.91 -7.96 4.01
CA GLY A 79 -4.87 -9.04 4.31
C GLY A 79 -5.75 -8.75 5.52
N VAL A 80 -5.16 -8.18 6.59
CA VAL A 80 -5.91 -7.74 7.77
C VAL A 80 -6.85 -6.59 7.41
N ALA A 81 -6.36 -5.56 6.70
CA ALA A 81 -7.16 -4.40 6.32
C ALA A 81 -8.34 -4.76 5.40
N GLU A 82 -8.14 -5.69 4.46
CA GLU A 82 -9.19 -6.21 3.59
C GLU A 82 -10.35 -6.84 4.40
N ALA A 83 -10.04 -7.56 5.47
CA ALA A 83 -11.06 -8.15 6.33
C ALA A 83 -11.68 -7.14 7.31
N LEU A 84 -10.98 -6.06 7.66
CA LEU A 84 -11.47 -4.99 8.54
C LEU A 84 -12.27 -3.91 7.82
N ARG A 85 -12.20 -3.85 6.48
CA ARG A 85 -12.95 -2.88 5.69
C ARG A 85 -14.42 -2.84 6.13
N ASP A 86 -14.93 -1.65 6.39
CA ASP A 86 -16.32 -1.40 6.83
C ASP A 86 -16.76 -2.10 8.14
N SER A 87 -15.84 -2.76 8.86
CA SER A 87 -16.18 -3.43 10.13
C SER A 87 -16.34 -2.43 11.29
N GLY A 88 -15.79 -1.25 11.19
CA GLY A 88 -15.70 -0.28 12.28
C GLY A 88 -14.65 -0.64 13.34
N VAL A 89 -13.98 -1.79 13.25
CA VAL A 89 -12.90 -2.20 14.17
C VAL A 89 -11.57 -1.64 13.66
N PRO A 90 -10.84 -0.86 14.46
CA PRO A 90 -9.60 -0.25 14.03
C PRO A 90 -8.44 -1.25 13.92
N ILE A 91 -7.52 -0.96 12.98
CA ILE A 91 -6.23 -1.62 12.85
C ILE A 91 -5.13 -0.79 13.52
N ALA A 92 -4.22 -1.47 14.24
CA ALA A 92 -2.94 -0.90 14.67
C ALA A 92 -1.80 -1.58 13.92
N LEU A 93 -0.89 -0.79 13.36
CA LEU A 93 0.22 -1.33 12.57
C LEU A 93 1.43 -1.60 13.46
N ILE A 94 1.94 -2.85 13.43
CA ILE A 94 3.19 -3.24 14.09
C ILE A 94 4.21 -3.58 12.99
N PRO A 95 4.99 -2.57 12.50
CA PRO A 95 5.85 -2.73 11.35
C PRO A 95 6.93 -3.77 11.57
N SER A 96 6.84 -4.92 10.88
CA SER A 96 7.80 -6.03 11.00
C SER A 96 8.35 -6.48 9.64
N GLY A 97 7.99 -5.78 8.58
CA GLY A 97 8.46 -6.00 7.20
C GLY A 97 9.64 -5.10 6.82
N THR A 98 10.08 -5.24 5.57
CA THR A 98 11.11 -4.37 4.98
C THR A 98 10.51 -3.10 4.38
N GLY A 99 9.35 -3.20 3.73
CA GLY A 99 8.66 -2.09 3.07
C GLY A 99 7.94 -1.21 4.10
N ASN A 100 6.97 -1.79 4.80
CA ASN A 100 6.07 -1.13 5.73
C ASN A 100 5.47 0.14 5.11
N LEU A 101 4.93 -0.02 3.89
CA LEU A 101 4.55 1.08 3.00
C LEU A 101 3.46 1.96 3.63
N LEU A 102 2.40 1.35 4.16
CA LEU A 102 1.31 2.10 4.78
C LEU A 102 1.82 2.85 6.03
N ALA A 103 2.57 2.20 6.91
CA ALA A 103 3.09 2.83 8.11
C ALA A 103 3.98 4.04 7.79
N ARG A 104 4.77 3.97 6.70
CA ARG A 104 5.59 5.10 6.21
C ARG A 104 4.71 6.26 5.70
N ASN A 105 3.69 5.96 4.92
CA ASN A 105 2.78 6.97 4.37
C ASN A 105 1.95 7.66 5.46
N LEU A 106 1.66 6.95 6.55
CA LEU A 106 1.00 7.49 7.73
C LEU A 106 1.96 8.13 8.74
N GLU A 107 3.28 8.17 8.44
CA GLU A 107 4.34 8.73 9.29
C GLU A 107 4.44 8.05 10.67
N LEU A 108 4.08 6.76 10.74
CA LEU A 108 4.12 6.00 11.98
C LEU A 108 5.55 5.56 12.35
N PRO A 109 5.84 5.31 13.64
CA PRO A 109 7.13 4.82 14.09
C PRO A 109 7.43 3.44 13.48
N LEU A 110 8.54 3.32 12.72
CA LEU A 110 8.86 2.06 12.03
C LEU A 110 9.73 1.12 12.87
N THR A 111 10.41 1.65 13.89
CA THR A 111 11.40 0.93 14.70
C THR A 111 11.06 0.93 16.19
N ASP A 112 10.02 1.63 16.59
CA ASP A 112 9.55 1.70 17.97
C ASP A 112 8.29 0.83 18.11
N GLN A 113 8.50 -0.46 18.42
CA GLN A 113 7.43 -1.44 18.60
C GLN A 113 6.52 -1.07 19.77
N VAL A 114 7.10 -0.58 20.87
CA VAL A 114 6.34 -0.22 22.07
C VAL A 114 5.38 0.94 21.80
N ALA A 115 5.85 1.98 21.08
CA ALA A 115 4.98 3.09 20.68
C ALA A 115 3.86 2.62 19.74
N SER A 116 4.17 1.73 18.79
CA SER A 116 3.17 1.17 17.87
C SER A 116 2.11 0.33 18.60
N ILE A 117 2.53 -0.51 19.56
CA ILE A 117 1.61 -1.28 20.40
C ILE A 117 0.78 -0.36 21.30
N GLY A 118 1.41 0.64 21.93
CA GLY A 118 0.72 1.61 22.76
C GLY A 118 -0.40 2.33 22.02
N ALA A 119 -0.19 2.66 20.74
CA ALA A 119 -1.19 3.28 19.89
C ALA A 119 -2.45 2.41 19.72
N ALA A 120 -2.35 1.08 19.74
CA ALA A 120 -3.51 0.19 19.66
C ALA A 120 -4.49 0.42 20.82
N PHE A 121 -3.98 0.65 22.03
CA PHE A 121 -4.78 0.74 23.24
C PHE A 121 -5.14 2.18 23.64
N THR A 122 -4.28 3.14 23.34
CA THR A 122 -4.43 4.54 23.81
C THR A 122 -4.34 5.60 22.72
N GLY A 123 -4.11 5.19 21.47
CA GLY A 123 -4.02 6.07 20.32
C GLY A 123 -5.37 6.63 19.88
N VAL A 124 -5.31 7.53 18.91
CA VAL A 124 -6.50 8.13 18.28
C VAL A 124 -6.83 7.45 16.96
N ASP A 125 -8.10 7.52 16.58
CA ASP A 125 -8.59 6.95 15.32
C ASP A 125 -8.34 7.91 14.16
N ARG A 126 -7.76 7.40 13.08
CA ARG A 126 -7.64 8.06 11.80
C ARG A 126 -8.32 7.21 10.74
N HIS A 127 -9.31 7.78 10.06
CA HIS A 127 -9.95 7.11 8.92
C HIS A 127 -9.09 7.33 7.68
N ILE A 128 -8.88 6.25 6.94
CA ILE A 128 -8.19 6.28 5.65
C ILE A 128 -9.02 5.55 4.59
N ASP A 129 -8.75 5.90 3.36
CA ASP A 129 -9.35 5.28 2.21
C ASP A 129 -8.71 3.92 1.93
N VAL A 130 -9.46 3.05 1.28
CA VAL A 130 -8.99 1.75 0.78
C VAL A 130 -9.18 1.73 -0.73
N GLY A 131 -8.10 1.47 -1.47
CA GLY A 131 -8.22 1.18 -2.88
C GLY A 131 -8.70 -0.27 -3.08
N ILE A 132 -9.62 -0.47 -4.02
CA ILE A 132 -10.12 -1.79 -4.39
C ILE A 132 -9.76 -2.05 -5.84
N ALA A 133 -9.39 -3.28 -6.16
CA ALA A 133 -9.10 -3.71 -7.52
C ALA A 133 -9.81 -5.03 -7.82
N GLU A 134 -10.74 -5.01 -8.76
CA GLU A 134 -11.29 -6.19 -9.39
C GLU A 134 -10.42 -6.56 -10.59
N ILE A 135 -9.80 -7.73 -10.54
CA ILE A 135 -8.82 -8.22 -11.51
C ILE A 135 -9.48 -9.31 -12.37
N GLU A 136 -9.74 -9.02 -13.64
CA GLU A 136 -10.25 -9.99 -14.59
C GLU A 136 -9.10 -10.66 -15.34
N ARG A 137 -9.12 -11.98 -15.39
CA ARG A 137 -8.16 -12.84 -16.08
C ARG A 137 -8.52 -13.05 -17.55
N ALA A 138 -7.60 -13.61 -18.33
CA ALA A 138 -7.83 -13.93 -19.74
C ALA A 138 -8.92 -15.01 -19.95
N ASP A 139 -9.17 -15.87 -18.97
CA ASP A 139 -10.19 -16.90 -18.98
C ASP A 139 -11.58 -16.40 -18.53
N GLY A 140 -11.70 -15.13 -18.16
CA GLY A 140 -12.93 -14.49 -17.70
C GLY A 140 -13.21 -14.65 -16.22
N THR A 141 -12.31 -15.25 -15.44
CA THR A 141 -12.43 -15.26 -13.97
C THR A 141 -12.07 -13.88 -13.41
N SER A 142 -12.71 -13.50 -12.31
CA SER A 142 -12.53 -12.20 -11.66
C SER A 142 -12.30 -12.38 -10.16
N GLU A 143 -11.42 -11.59 -9.59
CA GLU A 143 -11.09 -11.57 -8.17
C GLU A 143 -11.02 -10.12 -7.68
N GLU A 144 -11.63 -9.84 -6.51
CA GLU A 144 -11.56 -8.53 -5.85
C GLU A 144 -10.56 -8.55 -4.71
N HIS A 145 -9.70 -7.53 -4.65
CA HIS A 145 -8.69 -7.36 -3.63
C HIS A 145 -8.58 -5.91 -3.20
N ALA A 146 -8.22 -5.69 -1.94
CA ALA A 146 -7.86 -4.36 -1.44
C ALA A 146 -6.39 -4.04 -1.68
N PHE A 147 -6.08 -2.75 -1.80
CA PHE A 147 -4.72 -2.20 -1.70
C PHE A 147 -4.74 -0.93 -0.85
N LEU A 148 -3.70 -0.73 -0.09
CA LEU A 148 -3.62 0.38 0.87
C LEU A 148 -2.71 1.50 0.39
N VAL A 149 -1.74 1.15 -0.44
CA VAL A 149 -0.74 2.11 -0.92
C VAL A 149 -0.81 2.26 -2.43
N MET A 150 -0.64 1.19 -3.19
CA MET A 150 -0.69 1.29 -4.64
C MET A 150 -0.94 -0.05 -5.34
N ALA A 151 -1.58 0.06 -6.50
CA ALA A 151 -1.73 -0.99 -7.49
C ALA A 151 -0.90 -0.64 -8.74
N GLY A 152 -0.36 -1.63 -9.44
CA GLY A 152 0.46 -1.39 -10.64
C GLY A 152 0.28 -2.46 -11.70
N LEU A 153 0.29 -2.02 -12.98
CA LEU A 153 0.21 -2.89 -14.14
C LEU A 153 1.40 -2.62 -15.06
N GLY A 154 2.02 -3.70 -15.59
CA GLY A 154 3.17 -3.59 -16.49
C GLY A 154 4.51 -3.45 -15.77
N LEU A 155 4.56 -3.61 -14.45
CA LEU A 155 5.81 -3.80 -13.70
C LEU A 155 6.24 -5.26 -13.88
N ASP A 156 6.98 -5.55 -14.94
CA ASP A 156 7.36 -6.91 -15.30
C ASP A 156 8.19 -7.59 -14.18
N ALA A 157 7.82 -8.84 -13.84
CA ALA A 157 8.59 -9.73 -12.97
C ALA A 157 10.06 -9.84 -13.37
N LYS A 158 10.41 -9.60 -14.64
CA LYS A 158 11.80 -9.50 -15.11
C LYS A 158 12.57 -8.35 -14.47
N MET A 159 11.91 -7.23 -14.15
CA MET A 159 12.55 -6.16 -13.37
C MET A 159 12.93 -6.65 -11.98
N ILE A 160 12.07 -7.47 -11.37
CA ILE A 160 12.28 -8.05 -10.04
C ILE A 160 13.36 -9.16 -10.11
N ALA A 161 13.32 -9.99 -11.14
CA ALA A 161 14.27 -11.11 -11.32
C ALA A 161 15.71 -10.66 -11.61
N LEU A 162 15.91 -9.50 -12.24
CA LEU A 162 17.23 -8.92 -12.51
C LEU A 162 17.89 -8.29 -11.27
N THR A 163 17.16 -8.23 -10.15
CA THR A 163 17.69 -7.69 -8.90
C THR A 163 18.64 -8.70 -8.25
N ASN A 164 19.92 -8.34 -8.13
CA ASN A 164 20.91 -9.17 -7.44
C ASN A 164 20.47 -9.45 -5.99
N PRO A 165 20.33 -10.74 -5.56
CA PRO A 165 19.87 -11.06 -4.20
C PRO A 165 20.74 -10.48 -3.07
N LYS A 166 22.06 -10.24 -3.33
CA LYS A 166 22.98 -9.60 -2.40
C LYS A 166 22.74 -8.10 -2.31
N LEU A 167 22.36 -7.48 -3.42
CA LEU A 167 22.01 -6.06 -3.48
C LEU A 167 20.67 -5.81 -2.79
N LYS A 168 19.71 -6.72 -2.94
CA LYS A 168 18.42 -6.70 -2.24
C LYS A 168 18.58 -6.65 -0.70
N LYS A 169 19.56 -7.40 -0.15
CA LYS A 169 19.86 -7.39 1.29
C LYS A 169 20.59 -6.13 1.78
N ALA A 170 21.40 -5.50 0.92
CA ALA A 170 22.27 -4.38 1.31
C ALA A 170 21.64 -3.00 1.10
N VAL A 171 20.85 -2.82 0.06
CA VAL A 171 20.30 -1.52 -0.39
C VAL A 171 18.78 -1.52 -0.47
N GLY A 172 18.13 -2.65 -0.14
CA GLY A 172 16.69 -2.79 -0.16
C GLY A 172 16.08 -2.43 -1.51
N TRP A 173 15.04 -1.62 -1.48
CA TRP A 173 14.27 -1.20 -2.64
C TRP A 173 15.07 -0.39 -3.70
N LEU A 174 16.11 0.33 -3.31
CA LEU A 174 16.99 1.04 -4.26
C LEU A 174 17.66 0.10 -5.27
N ALA A 175 17.85 -1.18 -4.90
CA ALA A 175 18.34 -2.18 -5.84
C ALA A 175 17.32 -2.51 -6.94
N TYR A 176 16.02 -2.40 -6.65
CA TYR A 176 14.95 -2.55 -7.65
C TYR A 176 14.98 -1.41 -8.67
N ILE A 177 15.26 -0.18 -8.24
CA ILE A 177 15.38 0.96 -9.13
C ILE A 177 16.55 0.77 -10.08
N ASP A 178 17.75 0.42 -9.57
CA ASP A 178 18.94 0.23 -10.41
C ASP A 178 18.78 -0.95 -11.39
N ALA A 179 18.20 -2.07 -10.95
CA ALA A 179 17.90 -3.20 -11.81
C ALA A 179 16.82 -2.85 -12.84
N GLY A 180 15.79 -2.13 -12.42
CA GLY A 180 14.74 -1.61 -13.28
C GLY A 180 15.33 -0.73 -14.39
N VAL A 181 16.11 0.28 -14.04
CA VAL A 181 16.74 1.19 -15.01
C VAL A 181 17.58 0.44 -16.05
N ARG A 182 18.27 -0.63 -15.68
CA ARG A 182 19.10 -1.43 -16.60
C ARG A 182 18.28 -2.35 -17.50
N ALA A 183 17.10 -2.80 -17.06
CA ALA A 183 16.19 -3.65 -17.84
C ALA A 183 15.26 -2.85 -18.77
N LEU A 184 15.11 -1.55 -18.53
CA LEU A 184 14.17 -0.65 -19.20
C LEU A 184 14.28 -0.57 -20.74
N PRO A 185 15.46 -0.69 -21.38
CA PRO A 185 15.55 -0.61 -22.83
C PRO A 185 14.77 -1.70 -23.57
N ASP A 186 14.49 -2.83 -22.91
CA ASP A 186 13.84 -4.01 -23.52
C ASP A 186 12.33 -4.07 -23.24
N LEU A 187 11.79 -3.16 -22.40
CA LEU A 187 10.36 -3.11 -22.09
C LEU A 187 9.56 -2.56 -23.27
N LYS A 188 8.65 -3.36 -23.79
CA LYS A 188 7.71 -2.93 -24.82
C LYS A 188 6.55 -2.17 -24.19
N PRO A 189 6.11 -1.05 -24.79
CA PRO A 189 4.95 -0.34 -24.31
C PRO A 189 3.69 -1.22 -24.44
N VAL A 190 2.88 -1.22 -23.41
CA VAL A 190 1.59 -1.88 -23.32
C VAL A 190 0.52 -0.98 -23.88
N LYS A 191 -0.30 -1.48 -24.79
CA LYS A 191 -1.49 -0.77 -25.27
C LYS A 191 -2.60 -0.91 -24.25
N LEU A 192 -3.04 0.22 -23.73
CA LEU A 192 -4.03 0.34 -22.67
C LEU A 192 -5.24 1.12 -23.15
N ARG A 193 -6.44 0.57 -22.97
CA ARG A 193 -7.71 1.31 -23.01
C ARG A 193 -8.13 1.60 -21.58
N PHE A 194 -8.59 2.80 -21.31
CA PHE A 194 -8.96 3.20 -19.97
C PHE A 194 -10.07 4.24 -19.97
N SER A 195 -10.81 4.29 -18.86
CA SER A 195 -11.83 5.28 -18.53
C SER A 195 -11.66 5.67 -17.07
N ILE A 196 -11.78 6.94 -16.75
CA ILE A 196 -11.74 7.50 -15.39
C ILE A 196 -13.08 8.17 -15.15
N ASP A 197 -13.73 7.86 -14.01
CA ASP A 197 -14.99 8.45 -13.54
C ASP A 197 -16.09 8.44 -14.62
N GLY A 198 -16.19 7.35 -15.38
CA GLY A 198 -17.18 7.20 -16.42
C GLY A 198 -16.96 8.07 -17.68
N ALA A 199 -15.82 8.75 -17.79
CA ALA A 199 -15.46 9.49 -18.99
C ALA A 199 -15.33 8.57 -20.21
N PRO A 200 -15.45 9.10 -21.44
CA PRO A 200 -15.25 8.29 -22.64
C PRO A 200 -13.92 7.55 -22.66
N GLU A 201 -13.98 6.28 -23.06
CA GLU A 201 -12.81 5.42 -23.14
C GLU A 201 -11.72 6.04 -24.05
N ARG A 202 -10.48 6.00 -23.59
CA ARG A 202 -9.30 6.48 -24.31
C ARG A 202 -8.29 5.35 -24.47
N THR A 203 -7.48 5.45 -25.51
CA THR A 203 -6.38 4.49 -25.75
C THR A 203 -5.06 5.21 -25.65
N THR A 204 -4.12 4.59 -24.95
CA THR A 204 -2.74 5.07 -24.85
C THR A 204 -1.78 3.89 -24.89
N SER A 205 -0.48 4.18 -25.05
CA SER A 205 0.58 3.19 -24.88
C SER A 205 1.47 3.65 -23.74
N VAL A 206 1.65 2.80 -22.73
CA VAL A 206 2.42 3.07 -21.53
C VAL A 206 3.37 1.91 -21.24
N HIS A 207 4.45 2.14 -20.52
CA HIS A 207 5.32 1.07 -20.04
C HIS A 207 4.79 0.50 -18.71
N THR A 208 4.24 1.38 -17.87
CA THR A 208 3.56 0.98 -16.64
C THR A 208 2.51 2.03 -16.27
N ILE A 209 1.48 1.59 -15.57
CA ILE A 209 0.52 2.46 -14.90
C ILE A 209 0.47 2.07 -13.42
N ILE A 210 0.46 3.08 -12.58
CA ILE A 210 0.39 2.94 -11.12
C ILE A 210 -0.82 3.73 -10.64
N VAL A 211 -1.62 3.10 -9.81
CA VAL A 211 -2.80 3.66 -9.17
C VAL A 211 -2.51 3.70 -7.68
N GLY A 212 -2.43 4.86 -7.09
CA GLY A 212 -2.03 5.05 -5.71
C GLY A 212 -3.14 5.62 -4.84
N ASN A 213 -3.27 5.06 -3.67
CA ASN A 213 -3.98 5.63 -2.52
C ASN A 213 -2.99 6.43 -1.64
N CYS A 214 -1.69 6.17 -1.82
CA CYS A 214 -0.58 6.85 -1.16
C CYS A 214 0.52 7.14 -2.17
N GLY A 215 1.35 8.15 -1.88
CA GLY A 215 2.36 8.62 -2.83
C GLY A 215 3.79 8.21 -2.55
N ALA A 216 4.11 7.81 -1.30
CA ALA A 216 5.48 7.55 -0.90
C ALA A 216 5.87 6.09 -1.02
N LEU A 217 7.02 5.85 -1.65
CA LEU A 217 7.72 4.58 -1.74
C LEU A 217 8.82 4.48 -0.65
N PRO A 218 9.38 3.27 -0.38
CA PRO A 218 10.50 3.11 0.52
C PRO A 218 11.68 4.04 0.16
N GLY A 219 12.39 4.51 1.19
CA GLY A 219 13.48 5.46 1.00
C GLY A 219 13.03 6.93 0.89
N GLY A 220 11.75 7.23 1.12
CA GLY A 220 11.22 8.58 1.07
C GLY A 220 11.01 9.13 -0.34
N ILE A 221 10.94 8.25 -1.34
CA ILE A 221 10.70 8.62 -2.73
C ILE A 221 9.20 8.85 -2.90
N LEU A 222 8.82 10.06 -3.29
CA LEU A 222 7.45 10.40 -3.67
C LEU A 222 7.26 10.14 -5.15
N LEU A 223 6.47 9.15 -5.48
CA LEU A 223 6.08 8.85 -6.85
C LEU A 223 4.88 9.70 -7.27
N MET A 224 3.94 9.90 -6.35
CA MET A 224 2.75 10.72 -6.50
C MET A 224 2.72 11.72 -5.33
N PRO A 225 3.32 12.92 -5.50
CA PRO A 225 3.54 13.85 -4.38
C PRO A 225 2.28 14.40 -3.73
N ASP A 226 1.16 14.41 -4.47
CA ASP A 226 -0.11 14.97 -4.02
C ASP A 226 -1.05 13.91 -3.43
N ALA A 227 -0.72 12.61 -3.59
CA ALA A 227 -1.56 11.52 -3.09
C ALA A 227 -1.66 11.51 -1.56
N LYS A 228 -2.89 11.37 -1.06
CA LYS A 228 -3.22 11.31 0.36
C LYS A 228 -4.13 10.13 0.64
N PRO A 229 -3.90 9.40 1.73
CA PRO A 229 -4.67 8.22 2.06
C PRO A 229 -6.10 8.50 2.59
N ASP A 230 -6.54 9.76 2.62
CA ASP A 230 -7.77 10.21 3.30
C ASP A 230 -8.50 11.35 2.55
N ASP A 231 -8.32 11.48 1.23
CA ASP A 231 -8.95 12.54 0.43
C ASP A 231 -10.04 12.03 -0.55
N GLY A 232 -10.33 10.73 -0.52
CA GLY A 232 -11.40 10.10 -1.29
C GLY A 232 -11.11 9.94 -2.77
N VAL A 233 -9.85 10.03 -3.20
CA VAL A 233 -9.46 9.86 -4.61
C VAL A 233 -8.25 8.94 -4.76
N LEU A 234 -8.10 8.35 -5.94
CA LEU A 234 -6.91 7.62 -6.35
C LEU A 234 -6.06 8.49 -7.26
N ASP A 235 -4.77 8.51 -7.03
CA ASP A 235 -3.78 9.13 -7.90
C ASP A 235 -3.30 8.14 -8.95
N ILE A 236 -3.23 8.56 -10.19
CA ILE A 236 -2.86 7.71 -11.33
C ILE A 236 -1.60 8.26 -11.96
N ALA A 237 -0.55 7.46 -12.03
CA ALA A 237 0.70 7.80 -12.71
C ALA A 237 0.93 6.81 -13.86
N ALA A 238 0.91 7.31 -15.10
CA ALA A 238 1.21 6.52 -16.30
C ALA A 238 2.58 6.91 -16.85
N LEU A 239 3.51 5.95 -16.89
CA LEU A 239 4.88 6.16 -17.34
C LEU A 239 5.00 5.81 -18.82
N LYS A 240 5.43 6.80 -19.63
CA LYS A 240 5.59 6.68 -21.08
C LYS A 240 6.95 7.24 -21.54
N PRO A 241 8.06 6.70 -21.02
CA PRO A 241 9.38 7.23 -21.39
C PRO A 241 9.68 7.06 -22.89
N SER A 242 10.25 8.09 -23.48
CA SER A 242 10.67 8.11 -24.88
C SER A 242 12.11 7.60 -24.99
N GLY A 243 12.27 6.25 -25.03
CA GLY A 243 13.56 5.59 -25.13
C GLY A 243 14.41 5.67 -23.83
N PRO A 244 15.69 5.24 -23.87
CA PRO A 244 16.54 5.17 -22.67
C PRO A 244 16.70 6.51 -21.95
N PHE A 245 16.80 7.60 -22.69
CA PHE A 245 16.88 8.95 -22.12
C PHE A 245 15.58 9.45 -21.48
N GLY A 246 14.42 8.92 -21.89
CA GLY A 246 13.13 9.20 -21.25
C GLY A 246 13.10 8.70 -19.81
N TRP A 247 13.64 7.53 -19.57
CA TRP A 247 13.74 6.97 -18.22
C TRP A 247 14.65 7.82 -17.31
N VAL A 248 15.77 8.32 -17.81
CA VAL A 248 16.63 9.25 -17.06
C VAL A 248 15.87 10.51 -16.69
N LYS A 249 14.99 11.02 -17.57
CA LYS A 249 14.14 12.19 -17.27
C LYS A 249 13.09 11.87 -16.20
N VAL A 250 12.41 10.71 -16.29
CA VAL A 250 11.46 10.25 -15.27
C VAL A 250 12.15 10.19 -13.91
N TRP A 251 13.32 9.53 -13.82
CA TRP A 251 14.07 9.43 -12.58
C TRP A 251 14.60 10.76 -12.07
N ASN A 252 15.09 11.62 -12.95
CA ASN A 252 15.51 12.97 -12.57
C ASN A 252 14.31 13.79 -12.05
N LYS A 253 13.13 13.65 -12.64
CA LYS A 253 11.92 14.32 -12.15
C LYS A 253 11.58 13.82 -10.75
N VAL A 254 11.47 12.51 -10.55
CA VAL A 254 11.19 11.91 -9.24
C VAL A 254 12.26 12.27 -8.21
N ALA A 255 13.55 12.22 -8.56
CA ALA A 255 14.64 12.59 -7.65
C ALA A 255 14.69 14.08 -7.34
N TRP A 256 14.38 14.93 -8.33
CA TRP A 256 14.36 16.38 -8.16
C TRP A 256 13.19 16.85 -7.31
N GLU A 257 12.02 16.31 -7.51
CA GLU A 257 10.82 16.55 -6.68
C GLU A 257 11.05 16.11 -5.22
N ASN A 258 11.87 15.08 -4.99
CA ASN A 258 12.20 14.58 -3.65
C ASN A 258 13.37 15.32 -2.95
N GLY A 259 14.28 15.96 -3.69
CA GLY A 259 15.55 16.44 -3.12
C GLY A 259 15.63 17.94 -2.83
N VAL A 260 15.29 18.78 -3.78
CA VAL A 260 15.66 20.21 -3.75
C VAL A 260 14.48 21.14 -3.53
N LEU A 261 13.32 20.84 -4.08
CA LEU A 261 12.20 21.78 -4.16
C LEU A 261 11.17 21.64 -3.03
N ARG A 262 11.09 20.48 -2.38
CA ARG A 262 10.12 20.21 -1.30
C ARG A 262 10.32 21.11 -0.07
N LYS A 263 11.54 21.63 0.16
CA LYS A 263 11.89 22.45 1.34
C LYS A 263 11.62 23.93 1.19
N SER A 264 11.15 24.41 0.03
CA SER A 264 10.85 25.83 -0.17
C SER A 264 9.55 26.08 -0.93
N THR A 265 8.83 27.14 -0.54
CA THR A 265 7.61 27.62 -1.23
C THR A 265 7.89 28.05 -2.68
N LEU A 266 9.11 28.51 -2.99
CA LEU A 266 9.53 28.82 -4.37
C LEU A 266 9.70 27.56 -5.21
N GLY A 267 10.12 26.44 -4.62
CA GLY A 267 10.28 25.17 -5.31
C GLY A 267 8.98 24.61 -5.85
N ARG A 268 7.88 24.74 -5.12
CA ARG A 268 6.55 24.32 -5.58
C ARG A 268 6.08 25.07 -6.83
N SER A 269 6.34 26.37 -6.92
CA SER A 269 5.99 27.16 -8.12
C SER A 269 6.85 26.84 -9.35
N ILE A 270 8.04 26.26 -9.15
CA ILE A 270 8.91 25.80 -10.26
C ILE A 270 8.48 24.42 -10.75
N ILE A 271 7.93 23.57 -9.88
CA ILE A 271 7.34 22.27 -10.25
C ILE A 271 6.20 22.45 -11.23
N ASP A 272 5.30 23.42 -11.00
CA ASP A 272 4.20 23.76 -11.90
C ASP A 272 4.69 24.23 -13.29
N LEU A 273 5.86 24.85 -13.37
CA LEU A 273 6.49 25.32 -14.63
C LEU A 273 7.24 24.20 -15.39
N THR A 274 7.63 23.12 -14.70
CA THR A 274 8.31 21.95 -15.28
C THR A 274 7.39 20.76 -15.54
N SER A 275 6.08 20.93 -15.34
CA SER A 275 5.05 19.89 -15.47
C SER A 275 4.88 19.29 -16.88
N ASP A 276 5.56 19.81 -17.90
CA ASP A 276 5.51 19.34 -19.29
C ASP A 276 6.52 18.19 -19.61
N VAL A 277 6.79 17.29 -18.67
CA VAL A 277 7.50 16.06 -19.01
C VAL A 277 6.48 15.07 -19.60
N LYS A 278 6.40 15.01 -20.93
CA LYS A 278 5.52 14.10 -21.72
C LYS A 278 5.71 12.60 -21.37
N ASP A 279 6.72 12.28 -20.57
CA ASP A 279 7.11 10.93 -20.20
C ASP A 279 6.37 10.40 -18.95
N VAL A 280 5.69 11.27 -18.17
CA VAL A 280 4.83 10.91 -17.03
C VAL A 280 3.52 11.68 -17.13
N LEU A 281 2.41 10.96 -17.12
CA LEU A 281 1.06 11.52 -17.11
C LEU A 281 0.45 11.26 -15.73
N TYR A 282 0.01 12.32 -15.07
CA TYR A 282 -0.74 12.23 -13.82
C TYR A 282 -2.22 12.52 -14.06
N ALA A 283 -3.05 11.82 -13.33
CA ALA A 283 -4.49 12.04 -13.26
C ALA A 283 -4.97 11.62 -11.87
N THR A 284 -6.16 12.06 -11.48
CA THR A 284 -6.86 11.61 -10.29
C THR A 284 -8.26 11.16 -10.66
N GLY A 285 -8.85 10.28 -9.89
CA GLY A 285 -10.22 9.82 -10.07
C GLY A 285 -10.66 8.88 -8.95
N THR A 286 -11.93 8.60 -8.90
CA THR A 286 -12.54 7.69 -7.91
C THR A 286 -12.82 6.30 -8.47
N ASP A 287 -12.93 6.18 -9.79
CA ASP A 287 -13.20 4.94 -10.51
C ASP A 287 -12.33 4.89 -11.78
N LEU A 288 -11.52 3.86 -11.92
CA LEU A 288 -10.65 3.64 -13.06
C LEU A 288 -10.89 2.25 -13.65
N ARG A 289 -11.22 2.20 -14.93
CA ARG A 289 -11.33 0.94 -15.69
C ARG A 289 -10.22 0.87 -16.72
N MET A 290 -9.53 -0.26 -16.75
CA MET A 290 -8.38 -0.49 -17.63
C MET A 290 -8.52 -1.84 -18.33
N THR A 291 -8.18 -1.89 -19.63
CA THR A 291 -8.11 -3.15 -20.40
C THR A 291 -6.85 -3.12 -21.26
N VAL A 292 -6.11 -4.24 -21.27
CA VAL A 292 -4.89 -4.41 -22.05
C VAL A 292 -5.09 -5.38 -23.20
N GLU A 293 -4.36 -5.18 -24.32
CA GLU A 293 -4.45 -6.09 -25.48
C GLU A 293 -3.93 -7.49 -25.15
N GLN A 294 -2.81 -7.56 -24.44
CA GLN A 294 -2.20 -8.79 -23.92
C GLN A 294 -2.19 -8.74 -22.41
N PRO A 295 -2.51 -9.83 -21.70
CA PRO A 295 -2.45 -9.87 -20.24
C PRO A 295 -1.09 -9.38 -19.73
N GLN A 296 -1.09 -8.68 -18.62
CA GLN A 296 0.08 -8.07 -18.00
C GLN A 296 0.12 -8.41 -16.52
N GLU A 297 1.33 -8.59 -15.97
CA GLU A 297 1.52 -8.73 -14.53
C GLU A 297 0.92 -7.56 -13.78
N PHE A 298 0.19 -7.89 -12.73
CA PHE A 298 -0.48 -6.94 -11.85
C PHE A 298 -0.01 -7.11 -10.40
N GLN A 299 0.19 -6.01 -9.72
CA GLN A 299 0.71 -5.98 -8.36
C GLN A 299 -0.15 -5.10 -7.46
N LEU A 300 -0.28 -5.49 -6.17
CA LEU A 300 -0.91 -4.73 -5.11
C LEU A 300 0.05 -4.63 -3.92
N ASP A 301 0.36 -3.41 -3.48
CA ASP A 301 1.27 -3.11 -2.37
C ASP A 301 2.64 -3.82 -2.44
N GLY A 302 3.09 -4.12 -3.67
CA GLY A 302 4.36 -4.80 -3.95
C GLY A 302 4.31 -6.33 -4.00
N ASP A 303 3.14 -6.94 -3.80
CA ASP A 303 2.89 -8.37 -4.01
C ASP A 303 2.38 -8.65 -5.43
N GLU A 304 2.75 -9.79 -6.01
CA GLU A 304 2.31 -10.24 -7.34
C GLU A 304 0.92 -10.88 -7.27
N PHE A 305 0.02 -10.45 -8.15
CA PHE A 305 -1.34 -10.98 -8.30
C PHE A 305 -1.56 -11.67 -9.65
N GLY A 306 -0.47 -12.00 -10.37
CA GLY A 306 -0.50 -12.66 -11.67
C GLY A 306 -0.99 -11.75 -12.81
N GLU A 307 -1.23 -12.34 -13.99
CA GLU A 307 -1.60 -11.58 -15.17
C GLU A 307 -3.05 -11.11 -15.15
N ALA A 308 -3.27 -9.81 -15.40
CA ALA A 308 -4.57 -9.18 -15.57
C ALA A 308 -4.86 -8.90 -17.05
N LYS A 309 -6.09 -9.16 -17.50
CA LYS A 309 -6.62 -8.77 -18.81
C LYS A 309 -7.35 -7.45 -18.74
N SER A 310 -8.13 -7.26 -17.70
CA SER A 310 -8.71 -5.97 -17.33
C SER A 310 -8.67 -5.78 -15.81
N VAL A 311 -8.70 -4.52 -15.40
CA VAL A 311 -8.74 -4.12 -13.99
C VAL A 311 -9.76 -3.01 -13.85
N HIS A 312 -10.64 -3.15 -12.89
CA HIS A 312 -11.49 -2.09 -12.38
C HIS A 312 -10.98 -1.71 -11.00
N ALA A 313 -10.47 -0.50 -10.85
CA ALA A 313 -9.97 0.01 -9.57
C ALA A 313 -10.82 1.20 -9.12
N TRP A 314 -11.19 1.22 -7.85
CA TRP A 314 -11.93 2.35 -7.25
C TRP A 314 -11.48 2.60 -5.82
N VAL A 315 -11.82 3.78 -5.30
CA VAL A 315 -11.59 4.12 -3.90
C VAL A 315 -12.84 3.81 -3.07
N ASP A 316 -12.62 3.30 -1.86
CA ASP A 316 -13.62 3.15 -0.81
C ASP A 316 -13.27 4.14 0.32
N PRO A 317 -13.93 5.34 0.35
CA PRO A 317 -13.49 6.44 1.19
C PRO A 317 -13.73 6.17 2.67
N GLY A 318 -12.70 6.38 3.50
CA GLY A 318 -12.76 6.24 4.96
C GLY A 318 -13.04 4.81 5.45
N ALA A 319 -12.91 3.80 4.58
CA ALA A 319 -13.33 2.42 4.85
C ALA A 319 -12.46 1.69 5.88
N LEU A 320 -11.31 2.25 6.27
CA LEU A 320 -10.42 1.66 7.26
C LEU A 320 -10.09 2.68 8.37
N THR A 321 -10.28 2.26 9.62
CA THR A 321 -9.84 3.03 10.78
C THR A 321 -8.47 2.55 11.24
N VAL A 322 -7.49 3.45 11.33
CA VAL A 322 -6.13 3.14 11.80
C VAL A 322 -5.87 3.83 13.13
N LYS A 323 -5.37 3.07 14.11
CA LYS A 323 -4.86 3.62 15.37
C LYS A 323 -3.51 4.31 15.14
N VAL A 324 -3.42 5.60 15.46
CA VAL A 324 -2.19 6.36 15.39
C VAL A 324 -1.83 6.92 16.77
N PRO A 325 -0.55 7.19 17.08
CA PRO A 325 -0.17 7.85 18.32
C PRO A 325 -0.92 9.17 18.52
N ALA A 326 -1.30 9.46 19.78
CA ALA A 326 -2.03 10.68 20.16
C ALA A 326 -1.15 11.93 20.08
#